data_12f5974c56637120dc451a7db5726051
#
_entry.id   12f5974c56637120dc451a7db5726051
#
_cell.length_a   1.000
_cell.length_b   1.000
_cell.length_c   1.000
_cell.angle_alpha   90.00
_cell.angle_beta   90.00
_cell.angle_gamma   90.00
#
_symmetry.space_group_name_H-M   'P 1'
#
loop_
_entity.id
_entity.type
_entity.pdbx_description
1 polymer ?
#
loop_
_entity_poly.entity_id
_entity_poly.type
_entity_poly.pdbx_seq_one_letter_code
_entity_poly.pdbx_strand_id
1 'polypeptide(L)'
;MDFSALKASMDETFQKILDLTQDGQMPDEKLANQFARLTTQLHMQADEAWAGEAEDFAHLANQLLQAVKKGKREDSIRLVDSLQDAQDYCHRTYKS
;
A
#
# COMPACT_ATOMS: atom_id res chain seq x y z
N MET A 1 -10.71 6.62 12.79
CA MET A 1 -9.25 6.85 12.85
C MET A 1 -8.96 8.16 12.15
N ASP A 2 -8.21 9.05 12.78
CA ASP A 2 -7.88 10.31 12.13
C ASP A 2 -6.82 10.11 11.04
N PHE A 3 -6.61 11.14 10.22
CA PHE A 3 -5.75 11.03 9.05
C PHE A 3 -4.29 10.75 9.40
N SER A 4 -3.79 11.39 10.45
CA SER A 4 -2.40 11.19 10.89
C SER A 4 -2.17 9.78 11.40
N ALA A 5 -3.10 9.25 12.18
CA ALA A 5 -3.01 7.88 12.68
C ALA A 5 -3.12 6.87 11.54
N LEU A 6 -3.97 7.16 10.56
CA LEU A 6 -4.12 6.32 9.38
C LEU A 6 -2.83 6.24 8.58
N LYS A 7 -2.19 7.38 8.32
CA LYS A 7 -0.91 7.43 7.60
C LYS A 7 0.18 6.68 8.36
N ALA A 8 0.26 6.86 9.68
CA ALA A 8 1.25 6.17 10.48
C ALA A 8 1.07 4.65 10.43
N SER A 9 -0.19 4.19 10.49
CA SER A 9 -0.50 2.77 10.40
C SER A 9 -0.14 2.21 9.02
N MET A 10 -0.41 2.98 7.96
CA MET A 10 -0.04 2.56 6.60
C MET A 10 1.46 2.44 6.44
N ASP A 11 2.20 3.42 6.93
CA ASP A 11 3.67 3.42 6.81
C ASP A 11 4.26 2.24 7.59
N GLU A 12 3.77 1.98 8.78
CA GLU A 12 4.23 0.86 9.60
C GLU A 12 3.94 -0.48 8.92
N THR A 13 2.72 -0.64 8.43
CA THR A 13 2.32 -1.88 7.75
C THR A 13 3.13 -2.08 6.47
N PHE A 14 3.32 -1.02 5.70
CA PHE A 14 4.08 -1.10 4.46
C PHE A 14 5.55 -1.42 4.71
N GLN A 15 6.12 -0.87 5.79
CA GLN A 15 7.50 -1.17 6.14
C GLN A 15 7.69 -2.66 6.42
N LYS A 16 6.73 -3.28 7.11
CA LYS A 16 6.77 -4.73 7.35
C LYS A 16 6.70 -5.52 6.05
N ILE A 17 5.88 -5.06 5.12
CA ILE A 17 5.78 -5.68 3.79
C ILE A 17 7.10 -5.55 3.04
N LEU A 18 7.70 -4.35 3.06
CA LEU A 18 9.00 -4.11 2.40
C LEU A 18 10.10 -4.99 2.97
N ASP A 19 10.14 -5.14 4.29
CA ASP A 19 11.15 -5.97 4.94
C ASP A 19 11.09 -7.42 4.42
N LEU A 20 9.88 -7.95 4.24
CA LEU A 20 9.72 -9.30 3.72
C LEU A 20 10.13 -9.41 2.25
N THR A 21 9.71 -8.45 1.42
CA THR A 21 10.00 -8.50 -0.02
C THR A 21 11.47 -8.24 -0.31
N GLN A 22 12.16 -7.47 0.51
CA GLN A 22 13.61 -7.27 0.38
C GLN A 22 14.38 -8.58 0.59
N ASP A 23 13.85 -9.48 1.38
CA ASP A 23 14.42 -10.81 1.57
C ASP A 23 13.92 -11.82 0.53
N GLY A 24 13.19 -11.37 -0.47
CA GLY A 24 12.63 -12.24 -1.50
C GLY A 24 11.42 -13.04 -1.06
N GLN A 25 10.83 -12.68 0.08
CA GLN A 25 9.68 -13.37 0.62
C GLN A 25 8.39 -12.69 0.20
N MET A 26 7.35 -13.50 0.02
CA MET A 26 6.01 -12.97 -0.26
C MET A 26 5.44 -12.40 1.03
N PRO A 27 4.74 -11.22 0.95
CA PRO A 27 4.09 -10.68 2.15
C PRO A 27 3.06 -11.64 2.72
N ASP A 28 2.90 -11.60 4.04
CA ASP A 28 1.85 -12.32 4.74
C ASP A 28 0.47 -11.80 4.28
N GLU A 29 -0.48 -12.72 4.09
CA GLU A 29 -1.84 -12.35 3.69
C GLU A 29 -2.47 -11.37 4.68
N LYS A 30 -2.21 -11.55 5.97
CA LYS A 30 -2.70 -10.63 7.00
C LYS A 30 -2.20 -9.21 6.77
N LEU A 31 -0.91 -9.05 6.48
CA LEU A 31 -0.32 -7.75 6.21
C LEU A 31 -0.89 -7.13 4.94
N ALA A 32 -1.03 -7.93 3.89
CA ALA A 32 -1.58 -7.45 2.62
C ALA A 32 -3.03 -7.00 2.81
N ASN A 33 -3.82 -7.75 3.56
CA ASN A 33 -5.20 -7.42 3.84
C ASN A 33 -5.31 -6.13 4.67
N GLN A 34 -4.49 -6.01 5.70
CA GLN A 34 -4.45 -4.82 6.55
C GLN A 34 -4.08 -3.59 5.73
N PHE A 35 -3.07 -3.72 4.87
CA PHE A 35 -2.63 -2.62 4.02
C PHE A 35 -3.73 -2.21 3.04
N ALA A 36 -4.41 -3.18 2.43
CA ALA A 36 -5.50 -2.90 1.50
C ALA A 36 -6.65 -2.15 2.19
N ARG A 37 -6.97 -2.52 3.42
CA ARG A 37 -8.00 -1.82 4.20
C ARG A 37 -7.60 -0.39 4.50
N LEU A 38 -6.34 -0.19 4.90
CA LEU A 38 -5.84 1.14 5.24
C LEU A 38 -5.82 2.06 4.02
N THR A 39 -5.40 1.54 2.87
CA THR A 39 -5.39 2.33 1.63
C THR A 39 -6.81 2.68 1.19
N THR A 40 -7.76 1.79 1.38
CA THR A 40 -9.16 2.06 1.07
C THR A 40 -9.71 3.17 1.97
N GLN A 41 -9.38 3.15 3.26
CA GLN A 41 -9.77 4.22 4.18
C GLN A 41 -9.13 5.55 3.78
N LEU A 42 -7.88 5.52 3.36
CA LEU A 42 -7.19 6.71 2.88
C LEU A 42 -7.91 7.30 1.66
N HIS A 43 -8.29 6.45 0.72
CA HIS A 43 -9.02 6.89 -0.48
C HIS A 43 -10.36 7.53 -0.11
N MET A 44 -11.06 6.96 0.85
CA MET A 44 -12.35 7.49 1.30
C MET A 44 -12.23 8.85 1.96
N GLN A 45 -11.07 9.17 2.51
CA GLN A 45 -10.81 10.47 3.17
C GLN A 45 -10.08 11.46 2.27
N ALA A 46 -9.67 11.05 1.07
CA ALA A 46 -8.90 11.89 0.17
C ALA A 46 -9.75 13.04 -0.38
N ASP A 47 -9.19 14.24 -0.45
CA ASP A 47 -9.86 15.34 -1.12
C ASP A 47 -9.54 15.32 -2.62
N GLU A 48 -10.18 16.20 -3.39
CA GLU A 48 -10.08 16.19 -4.85
C GLU A 48 -8.65 16.35 -5.36
N ALA A 49 -7.80 17.03 -4.62
CA ALA A 49 -6.45 17.34 -5.08
C ALA A 49 -5.61 16.06 -5.29
N TRP A 50 -5.89 15.00 -4.52
CA TRP A 50 -5.10 13.78 -4.60
C TRP A 50 -5.95 12.50 -4.56
N ALA A 51 -7.26 12.63 -4.81
CA ALA A 51 -8.17 11.48 -4.81
C ALA A 51 -7.79 10.45 -5.87
N GLY A 52 -7.34 10.89 -7.05
CA GLY A 52 -6.93 9.99 -8.13
C GLY A 52 -5.74 9.12 -7.73
N GLU A 53 -4.74 9.73 -7.11
CA GLU A 53 -3.56 9.01 -6.63
C GLU A 53 -3.90 8.04 -5.51
N ALA A 54 -4.80 8.45 -4.61
CA ALA A 54 -5.26 7.58 -3.54
C ALA A 54 -6.02 6.37 -4.08
N GLU A 55 -6.83 6.59 -5.13
CA GLU A 55 -7.55 5.51 -5.79
C GLU A 55 -6.58 4.51 -6.43
N ASP A 56 -5.58 5.01 -7.15
CA ASP A 56 -4.57 4.16 -7.78
C ASP A 56 -3.80 3.37 -6.73
N PHE A 57 -3.45 4.01 -5.63
CA PHE A 57 -2.73 3.36 -4.54
C PHE A 57 -3.57 2.23 -3.92
N ALA A 58 -4.85 2.50 -3.66
CA ALA A 58 -5.76 1.49 -3.12
C ALA A 58 -5.94 0.34 -4.12
N HIS A 59 -6.00 0.65 -5.41
CA HIS A 59 -6.12 -0.37 -6.44
C HIS A 59 -4.91 -1.30 -6.46
N LEU A 60 -3.70 -0.73 -6.39
CA LEU A 60 -2.47 -1.52 -6.33
C LEU A 60 -2.43 -2.38 -5.06
N ALA A 61 -2.86 -1.84 -3.93
CA ALA A 61 -2.89 -2.60 -2.68
C ALA A 61 -3.85 -3.78 -2.76
N ASN A 62 -4.99 -3.61 -3.42
CA ASN A 62 -5.93 -4.70 -3.62
C ASN A 62 -5.39 -5.75 -4.59
N GLN A 63 -4.67 -5.33 -5.63
CA GLN A 63 -4.00 -6.26 -6.53
C GLN A 63 -2.94 -7.07 -5.78
N LEU A 64 -2.20 -6.43 -4.87
CA LEU A 64 -1.23 -7.12 -4.03
C LEU A 64 -1.91 -8.19 -3.19
N LEU A 65 -3.03 -7.85 -2.55
CA LEU A 65 -3.78 -8.80 -1.75
C LEU A 65 -4.19 -10.03 -2.58
N GLN A 66 -4.70 -9.81 -3.80
CA GLN A 66 -5.09 -10.90 -4.67
C GLN A 66 -3.90 -11.77 -5.08
N ALA A 67 -2.76 -11.15 -5.38
CA ALA A 67 -1.57 -11.90 -5.74
C ALA A 67 -1.08 -12.77 -4.57
N VAL A 68 -1.12 -12.22 -3.35
CA VAL A 68 -0.73 -12.95 -2.14
C VAL A 68 -1.67 -14.14 -1.92
N LYS A 69 -2.98 -13.93 -2.06
CA LYS A 69 -3.97 -14.99 -1.89
C LYS A 69 -3.77 -16.13 -2.89
N LYS A 70 -3.32 -15.79 -4.09
CA LYS A 70 -3.08 -16.78 -5.16
C LYS A 70 -1.69 -17.40 -5.08
N GLY A 71 -0.87 -16.99 -4.12
CA GLY A 71 0.48 -17.51 -3.95
C GLY A 71 1.47 -17.09 -5.03
N LYS A 72 1.24 -15.96 -5.69
CA LYS A 72 2.09 -15.47 -6.78
C LYS A 72 3.18 -14.56 -6.22
N ARG A 73 4.31 -15.15 -5.86
CA ARG A 73 5.39 -14.43 -5.19
C ARG A 73 5.99 -13.33 -6.06
N GLU A 74 6.32 -13.63 -7.31
CA GLU A 74 6.96 -12.64 -8.19
C GLU A 74 6.03 -11.46 -8.47
N ASP A 75 4.76 -11.72 -8.70
CA ASP A 75 3.77 -10.67 -8.91
C ASP A 75 3.62 -9.82 -7.65
N SER A 76 3.63 -10.46 -6.48
CA SER A 76 3.53 -9.74 -5.21
C SER A 76 4.69 -8.79 -5.02
N ILE A 77 5.92 -9.26 -5.28
CA ILE A 77 7.12 -8.43 -5.12
C ILE A 77 7.07 -7.25 -6.10
N ARG A 78 6.65 -7.51 -7.34
CA ARG A 78 6.54 -6.47 -8.37
C ARG A 78 5.52 -5.41 -7.99
N LEU A 79 4.40 -5.84 -7.41
CA LEU A 79 3.36 -4.91 -6.94
C LEU A 79 3.84 -4.06 -5.75
N VAL A 80 4.65 -4.65 -4.87
CA VAL A 80 5.24 -3.88 -3.76
C VAL A 80 6.18 -2.81 -4.29
N ASP A 81 6.97 -3.11 -5.31
CA ASP A 81 7.82 -2.12 -5.96
C ASP A 81 6.98 -0.97 -6.55
N SER A 82 5.88 -1.31 -7.21
CA SER A 82 4.98 -0.29 -7.76
C SER A 82 4.36 0.57 -6.67
N LEU A 83 3.98 -0.04 -5.55
CA LEU A 83 3.44 0.68 -4.40
C LEU A 83 4.47 1.62 -3.80
N GLN A 84 5.73 1.18 -3.71
CA GLN A 84 6.80 2.02 -3.20
C GLN A 84 7.02 3.23 -4.09
N ASP A 85 7.02 3.05 -5.40
CA ASP A 85 7.13 4.15 -6.35
C ASP A 85 5.98 5.14 -6.21
N ALA A 86 4.76 4.64 -6.05
CA ALA A 86 3.58 5.47 -5.87
C ALA A 86 3.66 6.26 -4.56
N GLN A 87 4.12 5.61 -3.48
CA GLN A 87 4.29 6.27 -2.20
C GLN A 87 5.33 7.39 -2.27
N ASP A 88 6.45 7.12 -2.92
CA ASP A 88 7.50 8.12 -3.10
C ASP A 88 7.00 9.32 -3.91
N TYR A 89 6.22 9.05 -4.95
CA TYR A 89 5.61 10.11 -5.76
C TYR A 89 4.70 10.99 -4.92
N CYS A 90 3.83 10.38 -4.12
CA CYS A 90 2.91 11.12 -3.26
C CYS A 90 3.64 11.94 -2.23
N HIS A 91 4.69 11.40 -1.63
CA HIS A 91 5.48 12.13 -0.63
C HIS A 91 6.20 13.33 -1.22
N ARG A 92 6.64 13.23 -2.47
CA ARG A 92 7.32 14.34 -3.14
C ARG A 92 6.36 15.42 -3.63
N THR A 93 5.17 15.00 -4.06
CA THR A 93 4.19 15.90 -4.68
C THR A 93 3.27 16.54 -3.65
N TYR A 94 2.84 15.78 -2.67
CA TYR A 94 1.88 16.22 -1.65
C TYR A 94 2.51 16.13 -0.28
N LYS A 95 3.40 17.02 0.01
CA LYS A 95 4.06 17.05 1.32
C LYS A 95 3.05 17.28 2.43
N SER A 96 3.06 16.41 3.39
CA SER A 96 2.19 16.53 4.55
C SER A 96 2.97 17.01 5.75
#